data_0f1073a34ef172726c4915b0a227ce42
#
_entry.id   0f1073a34ef172726c4915b0a227ce42
#
_cell.length_a   1.000
_cell.length_b   1.000
_cell.length_c   1.000
_cell.angle_alpha   90.00
_cell.angle_beta   90.00
_cell.angle_gamma   90.00
#
_symmetry.space_group_name_H-M   'P 1'
#
loop_
_entity.id
_entity.type
_entity.pdbx_description
1 polymer ?
#
loop_
_entity_poly.entity_id
_entity_poly.type
_entity_poly.pdbx_seq_one_letter_code
_entity_poly.pdbx_strand_id
1 'polypeptide(L)'
;VLEHKSITEDAILGGRLRLQQPRAGHRVGHDAILLAAACPATAGDRVVELGAGVGAAGLALALRVPGVEVVLVELDEELAALARENILANALGQRVSVTQLDVTARPKMFAAAGLMPDSVNRVLMN
;
A
#
# COMPACT_ATOMS: atom_id res chain seq x y z
N VAL A 1 12.30 15.79 2.44
CA VAL A 1 10.90 16.15 2.20
C VAL A 1 10.72 16.53 0.74
N LEU A 2 9.75 15.92 0.08
CA LEU A 2 9.42 16.23 -1.31
C LEU A 2 8.74 17.60 -1.38
N GLU A 3 9.22 18.45 -2.30
CA GLU A 3 8.55 19.71 -2.59
C GLU A 3 7.23 19.44 -3.33
N HIS A 4 6.22 20.29 -3.13
CA HIS A 4 4.91 20.16 -3.80
C HIS A 4 5.00 20.00 -5.31
N LYS A 5 5.90 20.76 -5.96
CA LYS A 5 6.09 20.69 -7.41
C LYS A 5 6.71 19.37 -7.90
N SER A 6 7.23 18.52 -6.99
CA SER A 6 7.81 17.22 -7.30
C SER A 6 6.82 16.06 -7.12
N ILE A 7 5.59 16.35 -6.79
CA ILE A 7 4.50 15.37 -6.57
C ILE A 7 3.40 15.62 -7.59
N THR A 8 2.84 14.55 -8.12
CA THR A 8 1.62 14.59 -8.94
C THR A 8 0.47 13.94 -8.19
N GLU A 9 -0.75 14.37 -8.50
CA GLU A 9 -1.97 13.68 -8.08
C GLU A 9 -2.61 13.08 -9.33
N ASP A 10 -2.79 11.77 -9.31
CA ASP A 10 -3.29 11.02 -10.45
C ASP A 10 -4.54 10.25 -10.05
N ALA A 11 -5.53 10.21 -10.94
CA ALA A 11 -6.73 9.41 -10.77
C ALA A 11 -6.65 8.19 -11.66
N ILE A 12 -6.84 7.01 -11.07
CA ILE A 12 -6.82 5.73 -11.78
C ILE A 12 -8.09 4.94 -11.49
N LEU A 13 -8.29 3.81 -12.15
CA LEU A 13 -9.49 2.98 -12.04
C LEU A 13 -10.78 3.78 -12.31
N GLY A 14 -10.77 4.59 -13.37
CA GLY A 14 -11.91 5.42 -13.70
C GLY A 14 -12.20 6.50 -12.68
N GLY A 15 -11.19 7.01 -12.00
CA GLY A 15 -11.31 8.03 -10.96
C GLY A 15 -11.64 7.52 -9.57
N ARG A 16 -11.77 6.20 -9.40
CA ARG A 16 -12.10 5.60 -8.10
C ARG A 16 -10.93 5.55 -7.12
N LEU A 17 -9.70 5.65 -7.61
CA LEU A 17 -8.49 5.69 -6.78
C LEU A 17 -7.68 6.94 -7.11
N ARG A 18 -7.42 7.76 -6.11
CA ARG A 18 -6.58 8.95 -6.23
C ARG A 18 -5.24 8.68 -5.58
N LEU A 19 -4.15 8.96 -6.30
CA LEU A 19 -2.80 8.71 -5.83
C LEU A 19 -1.94 9.94 -5.96
N GLN A 20 -1.30 10.33 -4.87
CA GLN A 20 -0.14 11.20 -4.89
C GLN A 20 1.10 10.33 -5.06
N GLN A 21 1.97 10.72 -5.99
CA GLN A 21 3.22 10.02 -6.26
C GLN A 21 4.30 10.98 -6.73
N PRO A 22 5.59 10.61 -6.58
CA PRO A 22 6.68 11.43 -7.10
C PRO A 22 6.53 11.62 -8.60
N ARG A 23 6.84 12.82 -9.08
CA ARG A 23 6.82 13.14 -10.52
C ARG A 23 7.88 12.36 -11.29
N ALA A 24 9.02 12.09 -10.66
CA ALA A 24 10.16 11.40 -11.24
C ALA A 24 10.51 10.15 -10.43
N GLY A 25 11.27 9.24 -11.02
CA GLY A 25 11.63 7.97 -10.43
C GLY A 25 10.61 6.89 -10.75
N HIS A 26 10.52 5.88 -9.88
CA HIS A 26 9.54 4.81 -10.06
C HIS A 26 8.12 5.34 -9.85
N ARG A 27 7.29 5.16 -10.85
CA ARG A 27 5.89 5.56 -10.83
C ARG A 27 4.98 4.34 -10.95
N VAL A 28 3.75 4.48 -10.46
CA VAL A 28 2.75 3.41 -10.53
C VAL A 28 2.41 3.09 -11.99
N GLY A 29 2.47 1.79 -12.33
CA GLY A 29 2.12 1.26 -13.63
C GLY A 29 0.95 0.28 -13.57
N HIS A 30 0.63 -0.30 -14.71
CA HIS A 30 -0.44 -1.30 -14.84
C HIS A 30 -0.18 -2.56 -14.02
N ASP A 31 1.07 -2.91 -13.76
CA ASP A 31 1.48 -4.06 -12.97
C ASP A 31 0.91 -4.04 -11.54
N ALA A 32 0.88 -2.87 -10.89
CA ALA A 32 0.26 -2.72 -9.58
C ALA A 32 -1.25 -3.03 -9.60
N ILE A 33 -1.93 -2.58 -10.63
CA ILE A 33 -3.37 -2.80 -10.80
C ILE A 33 -3.66 -4.28 -11.13
N LEU A 34 -2.84 -4.89 -11.98
CA LEU A 34 -2.94 -6.32 -12.29
C LEU A 34 -2.68 -7.18 -11.06
N LEU A 35 -1.70 -6.83 -10.24
CA LEU A 35 -1.41 -7.52 -8.98
C LEU A 35 -2.62 -7.46 -8.04
N ALA A 36 -3.20 -6.29 -7.87
CA ALA A 36 -4.40 -6.12 -7.04
C ALA A 36 -5.59 -6.92 -7.58
N ALA A 37 -5.78 -6.95 -8.90
CA ALA A 37 -6.86 -7.69 -9.54
C ALA A 37 -6.67 -9.21 -9.41
N ALA A 38 -5.44 -9.69 -9.44
CA ALA A 38 -5.12 -11.12 -9.37
C ALA A 38 -5.14 -11.67 -7.94
N CYS A 39 -5.08 -10.81 -6.94
CA CYS A 39 -5.06 -11.26 -5.54
C CYS A 39 -6.41 -11.87 -5.13
N PRO A 40 -6.46 -13.15 -4.70
CA PRO A 40 -7.71 -13.82 -4.36
C PRO A 40 -8.17 -13.54 -2.91
N ALA A 41 -7.89 -12.35 -2.39
CA ALA A 41 -8.33 -11.97 -1.06
C ALA A 41 -9.85 -11.81 -0.99
N THR A 42 -10.41 -12.14 0.16
CA THR A 42 -11.82 -12.01 0.47
C THR A 42 -12.03 -11.18 1.73
N ALA A 43 -13.27 -10.76 1.98
CA ALA A 43 -13.61 -10.00 3.19
C ALA A 43 -13.15 -10.75 4.45
N GLY A 44 -12.54 -10.03 5.38
CA GLY A 44 -11.97 -10.58 6.60
C GLY A 44 -10.51 -11.02 6.47
N ASP A 45 -9.97 -11.13 5.26
CA ASP A 45 -8.56 -11.42 5.06
C ASP A 45 -7.68 -10.23 5.49
N ARG A 46 -6.50 -10.56 5.99
CA ARG A 46 -5.43 -9.62 6.25
C ARG A 46 -4.34 -9.81 5.21
N VAL A 47 -4.01 -8.73 4.51
CA VAL A 47 -3.04 -8.73 3.41
C VAL A 47 -1.88 -7.79 3.74
N VAL A 48 -0.68 -8.19 3.42
CA VAL A 48 0.52 -7.35 3.54
C VAL A 48 1.08 -7.11 2.15
N GLU A 49 1.36 -5.86 1.83
CA GLU A 49 2.13 -5.50 0.63
C GLU A 49 3.54 -5.11 1.04
N LEU A 50 4.54 -5.87 0.56
CA LEU A 50 5.96 -5.60 0.81
C LEU A 50 6.52 -4.69 -0.27
N GLY A 51 7.21 -3.62 0.14
CA GLY A 51 7.72 -2.62 -0.80
C GLY A 51 6.60 -1.83 -1.46
N ALA A 52 5.66 -1.35 -0.66
CA ALA A 52 4.39 -0.82 -1.15
C ALA A 52 4.50 0.50 -1.93
N GLY A 53 5.61 1.23 -1.81
CA GLY A 53 5.73 2.54 -2.42
C GLY A 53 4.65 3.48 -1.92
N VAL A 54 3.94 4.11 -2.84
CA VAL A 54 2.82 5.01 -2.51
C VAL A 54 1.51 4.26 -2.24
N GLY A 55 1.52 2.93 -2.32
CA GLY A 55 0.41 2.08 -1.90
C GLY A 55 -0.59 1.69 -2.99
N ALA A 56 -0.26 1.85 -4.25
CA ALA A 56 -1.22 1.66 -5.34
C ALA A 56 -1.88 0.27 -5.36
N ALA A 57 -1.12 -0.81 -5.28
CA ALA A 57 -1.68 -2.16 -5.33
C ALA A 57 -2.55 -2.46 -4.12
N GLY A 58 -2.05 -2.17 -2.92
CA GLY A 58 -2.81 -2.40 -1.69
C GLY A 58 -4.09 -1.57 -1.60
N LEU A 59 -4.04 -0.31 -2.02
CA LEU A 59 -5.22 0.55 -2.06
C LEU A 59 -6.24 0.09 -3.10
N ALA A 60 -5.78 -0.31 -4.29
CA ALA A 60 -6.66 -0.87 -5.31
C ALA A 60 -7.35 -2.15 -4.83
N LEU A 61 -6.61 -3.02 -4.13
CA LEU A 61 -7.17 -4.22 -3.51
C LEU A 61 -8.24 -3.87 -2.47
N ALA A 62 -7.94 -2.92 -1.58
CA ALA A 62 -8.86 -2.51 -0.52
C ALA A 62 -10.15 -1.93 -1.10
N LEU A 63 -10.09 -1.21 -2.21
CA LEU A 63 -11.28 -0.72 -2.93
C LEU A 63 -12.08 -1.86 -3.56
N ARG A 64 -11.40 -2.84 -4.15
CA ARG A 64 -12.04 -3.97 -4.82
C ARG A 64 -12.72 -4.93 -3.85
N VAL A 65 -12.12 -5.14 -2.68
CA VAL A 65 -12.59 -6.15 -1.71
C VAL A 65 -12.99 -5.45 -0.41
N PRO A 66 -14.25 -5.06 -0.24
CA PRO A 66 -14.72 -4.53 1.03
C PRO A 66 -14.48 -5.52 2.17
N GLY A 67 -14.03 -5.03 3.32
CA GLY A 67 -13.75 -5.87 4.48
C GLY A 67 -12.36 -6.48 4.54
N VAL A 68 -11.52 -6.32 3.52
CA VAL A 68 -10.11 -6.72 3.60
C VAL A 68 -9.32 -5.70 4.43
N GLU A 69 -8.40 -6.18 5.24
CA GLU A 69 -7.41 -5.34 5.95
C GLU A 69 -6.08 -5.40 5.20
N VAL A 70 -5.46 -4.26 4.97
CA VAL A 70 -4.18 -4.19 4.24
C VAL A 70 -3.15 -3.44 5.08
N VAL A 71 -1.97 -4.04 5.21
CA VAL A 71 -0.79 -3.39 5.80
C VAL A 71 0.22 -3.14 4.68
N LEU A 72 0.53 -1.88 4.45
CA LEU A 72 1.55 -1.47 3.49
C LEU A 72 2.89 -1.35 4.21
N VAL A 73 3.88 -2.11 3.75
CA VAL A 73 5.24 -2.07 4.30
C VAL A 73 6.13 -1.32 3.31
N GLU A 74 6.70 -0.20 3.75
CA GLU A 74 7.57 0.64 2.92
C GLU A 74 8.69 1.22 3.78
N LEU A 75 9.93 1.09 3.31
CA LEU A 75 11.11 1.57 4.04
C LEU A 75 11.35 3.06 3.84
N ASP A 76 11.13 3.56 2.64
CA ASP A 76 11.37 4.97 2.31
C ASP A 76 10.37 5.87 3.04
N GLU A 77 10.89 6.80 3.83
CA GLU A 77 10.06 7.69 4.66
C GLU A 77 9.12 8.56 3.84
N GLU A 78 9.60 9.08 2.71
CA GLU A 78 8.80 9.97 1.88
C GLU A 78 7.69 9.21 1.15
N LEU A 79 7.99 8.01 0.64
CA LEU A 79 6.98 7.15 0.01
C LEU A 79 5.96 6.66 1.04
N ALA A 80 6.41 6.29 2.24
CA ALA A 80 5.51 5.90 3.33
C ALA A 80 4.57 7.04 3.73
N ALA A 81 5.08 8.28 3.76
CA ALA A 81 4.25 9.46 4.03
C ALA A 81 3.20 9.67 2.94
N LEU A 82 3.58 9.55 1.67
CA LEU A 82 2.64 9.63 0.54
C LEU A 82 1.59 8.52 0.61
N ALA A 83 1.99 7.30 0.97
CA ALA A 83 1.04 6.20 1.15
C ALA A 83 0.00 6.52 2.23
N ARG A 84 0.41 7.12 3.35
CA ARG A 84 -0.52 7.55 4.40
C ARG A 84 -1.50 8.61 3.90
N GLU A 85 -1.02 9.58 3.14
CA GLU A 85 -1.88 10.60 2.53
C GLU A 85 -2.87 9.97 1.53
N ASN A 86 -2.40 9.02 0.74
CA ASN A 86 -3.26 8.30 -0.21
C ASN A 86 -4.35 7.48 0.48
N ILE A 87 -4.03 6.85 1.61
CA ILE A 87 -5.02 6.14 2.45
C ILE A 87 -6.13 7.11 2.86
N LEU A 88 -5.78 8.28 3.36
CA LEU A 88 -6.75 9.28 3.82
C LEU A 88 -7.56 9.85 2.65
N ALA A 89 -6.91 10.17 1.53
CA ALA A 89 -7.58 10.71 0.35
C ALA A 89 -8.64 9.77 -0.24
N ASN A 90 -8.47 8.45 -0.02
CA ASN A 90 -9.41 7.44 -0.51
C ASN A 90 -10.33 6.88 0.59
N ALA A 91 -10.35 7.51 1.77
CA ALA A 91 -11.19 7.12 2.91
C ALA A 91 -11.00 5.66 3.35
N LEU A 92 -9.76 5.15 3.31
CA LEU A 92 -9.43 3.75 3.63
C LEU A 92 -8.74 3.58 4.98
N GLY A 93 -8.66 4.62 5.80
CA GLY A 93 -7.90 4.61 7.05
C GLY A 93 -8.35 3.60 8.10
N GLN A 94 -9.56 3.06 8.01
CA GLN A 94 -10.05 2.03 8.93
C GLN A 94 -9.53 0.63 8.58
N ARG A 95 -9.10 0.40 7.34
CA ARG A 95 -8.73 -0.92 6.85
C ARG A 95 -7.32 -1.00 6.30
N VAL A 96 -6.69 0.13 6.00
CA VAL A 96 -5.34 0.19 5.43
C VAL A 96 -4.44 1.02 6.34
N SER A 97 -3.27 0.49 6.62
CA SER A 97 -2.23 1.15 7.42
C SER A 97 -0.87 1.04 6.75
N VAL A 98 0.07 1.90 7.16
CA VAL A 98 1.46 1.87 6.70
C VAL A 98 2.37 1.54 7.87
N THR A 99 3.27 0.60 7.65
CA THR A 99 4.37 0.28 8.56
C THR A 99 5.68 0.59 7.86
N GLN A 100 6.49 1.46 8.45
CA GLN A 100 7.82 1.76 7.92
C GLN A 100 8.80 0.70 8.42
N LEU A 101 9.21 -0.20 7.52
CA LEU A 101 10.02 -1.35 7.87
C LEU A 101 10.81 -1.84 6.66
N ASP A 102 12.04 -2.27 6.89
CA ASP A 102 12.85 -2.95 5.90
C ASP A 102 12.34 -4.38 5.71
N VAL A 103 12.04 -4.79 4.48
CA VAL A 103 11.55 -6.15 4.18
C VAL A 103 12.59 -7.23 4.50
N THR A 104 13.87 -6.86 4.63
CA THR A 104 14.94 -7.77 5.04
C THR A 104 15.15 -7.81 6.54
N ALA A 105 14.34 -7.10 7.32
CA ALA A 105 14.44 -7.05 8.76
C ALA A 105 14.23 -8.43 9.40
N ARG A 106 14.76 -8.59 10.61
CA ARG A 106 14.59 -9.83 11.38
C ARG A 106 13.12 -10.04 11.78
N PRO A 107 12.68 -11.29 11.93
CA PRO A 107 11.29 -11.60 12.31
C PRO A 107 10.77 -10.84 13.53
N LYS A 108 11.63 -10.59 14.53
CA LYS A 108 11.24 -9.83 15.72
C LYS A 108 10.83 -8.39 15.41
N MET A 109 11.38 -7.80 14.35
CA MET A 109 11.03 -6.43 13.93
C MET A 109 9.64 -6.42 13.28
N PHE A 110 9.32 -7.44 12.49
CA PHE A 110 7.97 -7.63 11.96
C PHE A 110 6.97 -7.83 13.09
N ALA A 111 7.28 -8.69 14.05
CA ALA A 111 6.42 -8.94 15.19
C ALA A 111 6.17 -7.67 16.02
N ALA A 112 7.22 -6.87 16.27
CA ALA A 112 7.09 -5.59 16.97
C ALA A 112 6.21 -4.58 16.23
N ALA A 113 6.15 -4.68 14.90
CA ALA A 113 5.28 -3.87 14.05
C ALA A 113 3.85 -4.44 13.90
N GLY A 114 3.52 -5.49 14.65
CA GLY A 114 2.19 -6.13 14.59
C GLY A 114 2.04 -7.18 13.49
N LEU A 115 3.13 -7.54 12.82
CA LEU A 115 3.16 -8.56 11.77
C LEU A 115 3.75 -9.87 12.33
N MET A 116 2.97 -10.53 13.17
CA MET A 116 3.34 -11.81 13.77
C MET A 116 3.39 -12.92 12.73
N PRO A 117 4.18 -14.00 12.97
CA PRO A 117 4.08 -15.19 12.13
C PRO A 117 2.65 -15.68 12.01
N ASP A 118 2.28 -16.15 10.83
CA ASP A 118 0.96 -16.70 10.52
C ASP A 118 -0.22 -15.75 10.76
N SER A 119 0.04 -14.43 10.81
CA SER A 119 -1.00 -13.43 11.07
C SER A 119 -1.61 -12.81 9.81
N VAL A 120 -1.17 -13.21 8.62
CA VAL A 120 -1.67 -12.69 7.35
C VAL A 120 -2.11 -13.80 6.41
N ASN A 121 -3.11 -13.54 5.60
CA ASN A 121 -3.68 -14.50 4.64
C ASN A 121 -3.00 -14.42 3.28
N ARG A 122 -2.57 -13.23 2.87
CA ARG A 122 -1.96 -12.96 1.56
C ARG A 122 -0.80 -11.99 1.69
N VAL A 123 0.20 -12.17 0.84
CA VAL A 123 1.32 -11.24 0.70
C VAL A 123 1.38 -10.80 -0.75
N LEU A 124 1.43 -9.48 -0.98
CA LEU A 124 1.68 -8.89 -2.28
C LEU A 124 3.10 -8.35 -2.33
N MET A 125 3.73 -8.50 -3.47
CA MET A 125 5.02 -7.89 -3.75
C MET A 125 5.11 -7.61 -5.25
N ASN A 126 5.38 -6.36 -5.57
CA ASN A 126 5.52 -5.93 -6.96
C ASN A 126 6.97 -5.61 -7.30
#